data_7bf1843c2db2cf550128f02655216eac
#
_entry.id   7bf1843c2db2cf550128f02655216eac
#
_cell.length_a   1.000
_cell.length_b   1.000
_cell.length_c   1.000
_cell.angle_alpha   90.00
_cell.angle_beta   90.00
_cell.angle_gamma   90.00
#
_symmetry.space_group_name_H-M   'P 1'
#
loop_
_entity.id
_entity.type
_entity.pdbx_description
1 polymer ?
#
loop_
_entity_poly.entity_id
_entity_poly.type
_entity_poly.pdbx_seq_one_letter_code
_entity_poly.pdbx_strand_id
1 'polypeptide(L)'
;MKLLKKCLVVGVSACIYYLSLLINEWVWGEPGFSFDVHWVFFPSGIRFVLVLLALESGALGIALGGILWIYQDHPELGLHFALMTGCIAGLSPLLARQLSVMFLGLDREFKVVSPMTLLKISLLFATLSAFLHQLWFYTLGLTESWLLS
;
A
#
# COMPACT_ATOMS: atom_id res chain seq x y z
N MET A 1 -15.79 -16.26 -17.83
CA MET A 1 -14.36 -16.13 -18.17
C MET A 1 -13.72 -14.82 -17.67
N LYS A 2 -14.33 -13.63 -17.88
CA LYS A 2 -13.77 -12.34 -17.38
C LYS A 2 -13.69 -12.23 -15.85
N LEU A 3 -14.71 -12.72 -15.12
CA LEU A 3 -14.73 -12.68 -13.65
C LEU A 3 -13.64 -13.57 -13.04
N LEU A 4 -13.48 -14.79 -13.56
CA LEU A 4 -12.46 -15.74 -13.10
C LEU A 4 -11.04 -15.14 -13.26
N LYS A 5 -10.77 -14.48 -14.38
CA LYS A 5 -9.49 -13.78 -14.60
C LYS A 5 -9.27 -12.65 -13.58
N LYS A 6 -10.30 -11.86 -13.27
CA LYS A 6 -10.20 -10.81 -12.24
C LYS A 6 -9.92 -11.40 -10.86
N CYS A 7 -10.64 -12.46 -10.45
CA CYS A 7 -10.39 -13.14 -9.18
C CYS A 7 -8.97 -13.71 -9.09
N LEU A 8 -8.47 -14.28 -10.19
CA LEU A 8 -7.10 -14.78 -10.24
C LEU A 8 -6.08 -13.64 -10.04
N VAL A 9 -6.26 -12.52 -10.74
CA VAL A 9 -5.37 -11.36 -10.60
C VAL A 9 -5.40 -10.80 -9.18
N VAL A 10 -6.57 -10.70 -8.56
CA VAL A 10 -6.70 -10.28 -7.15
C VAL A 10 -5.96 -11.24 -6.23
N GLY A 11 -6.17 -12.55 -6.38
CA GLY A 11 -5.48 -13.57 -5.56
C GLY A 11 -3.97 -13.52 -5.72
N VAL A 12 -3.46 -13.45 -6.96
CA VAL A 12 -2.03 -13.34 -7.23
C VAL A 12 -1.45 -12.06 -6.64
N SER A 13 -2.14 -10.92 -6.79
CA SER A 13 -1.69 -9.64 -6.22
C SER A 13 -1.67 -9.69 -4.69
N ALA A 14 -2.65 -10.32 -4.06
CA ALA A 14 -2.69 -10.52 -2.61
C ALA A 14 -1.51 -11.37 -2.13
N CYS A 15 -1.23 -12.48 -2.82
CA CYS A 15 -0.09 -13.35 -2.50
C CYS A 15 1.25 -12.61 -2.67
N ILE A 16 1.45 -11.90 -3.77
CA ILE A 16 2.70 -11.15 -4.02
C ILE A 16 2.91 -10.09 -2.93
N TYR A 17 1.86 -9.35 -2.59
CA TYR A 17 1.95 -8.32 -1.56
C TYR A 17 2.21 -8.92 -0.18
N TYR A 18 1.47 -9.95 0.21
CA TYR A 18 1.67 -10.66 1.47
C TYR A 18 3.10 -11.23 1.60
N LEU A 19 3.60 -11.88 0.55
CA LEU A 19 4.99 -12.36 0.52
C LEU A 19 6.01 -11.23 0.63
N SER A 20 5.74 -10.08 0.03
CA SER A 20 6.63 -8.92 0.14
C SER A 20 6.70 -8.38 1.58
N LEU A 21 5.60 -8.46 2.36
CA LEU A 21 5.57 -8.12 3.78
C LEU A 21 6.40 -9.12 4.59
N LEU A 22 6.22 -10.43 4.36
CA LEU A 22 7.02 -11.48 4.99
C LEU A 22 8.52 -11.29 4.72
N ILE A 23 8.90 -11.03 3.47
CA ILE A 23 10.30 -10.79 3.10
C ILE A 23 10.84 -9.54 3.79
N ASN A 24 10.04 -8.47 3.83
CA ASN A 24 10.43 -7.23 4.50
C ASN A 24 10.72 -7.47 5.98
N GLU A 25 9.84 -8.19 6.67
CA GLU A 25 10.00 -8.57 8.07
C GLU A 25 11.27 -9.44 8.28
N TRP A 26 11.43 -10.45 7.44
CA TRP A 26 12.60 -11.33 7.53
C TRP A 26 13.93 -10.63 7.28
N VAL A 27 13.98 -9.65 6.36
CA VAL A 27 15.21 -8.92 5.99
C VAL A 27 15.55 -7.84 7.01
N TRP A 28 14.55 -7.09 7.49
CA TRP A 28 14.79 -5.92 8.33
C TRP A 28 14.55 -6.16 9.82
N GLY A 29 13.91 -7.27 10.19
CA GLY A 29 13.64 -7.68 11.57
C GLY A 29 12.79 -6.66 12.34
N GLU A 30 13.09 -6.53 13.63
CA GLU A 30 12.43 -5.59 14.53
C GLU A 30 12.41 -4.16 13.97
N PRO A 31 11.27 -3.44 14.03
CA PRO A 31 11.16 -2.09 13.54
C PRO A 31 12.16 -1.16 14.21
N GLY A 32 13.00 -0.51 13.40
CA GLY A 32 14.15 0.25 13.89
C GLY A 32 13.82 1.55 14.65
N PHE A 33 12.58 2.06 14.55
CA PHE A 33 12.19 3.33 15.17
C PHE A 33 10.97 3.25 16.05
N SER A 34 9.99 2.51 15.66
CA SER A 34 8.74 2.36 16.37
C SER A 34 7.78 1.50 15.58
N PHE A 35 6.55 1.36 16.14
CA PHE A 35 5.50 0.53 15.61
C PHE A 35 5.50 0.49 14.06
N ASP A 36 6.00 -0.62 13.50
CA ASP A 36 5.95 -0.96 12.07
C ASP A 36 6.62 0.05 11.09
N VAL A 37 7.58 0.86 11.57
CA VAL A 37 8.30 1.83 10.73
C VAL A 37 9.71 1.34 10.43
N HIS A 38 9.93 0.92 9.19
CA HIS A 38 11.25 0.53 8.67
C HIS A 38 11.86 1.65 7.82
N TRP A 39 13.20 1.77 7.86
CA TRP A 39 13.95 2.71 7.01
C TRP A 39 13.71 2.49 5.52
N VAL A 40 13.61 1.24 5.11
CA VAL A 40 13.30 0.84 3.75
C VAL A 40 12.10 -0.09 3.77
N PHE A 41 10.96 0.40 3.29
CA PHE A 41 9.75 -0.37 3.18
C PHE A 41 9.55 -0.87 1.75
N PHE A 42 10.20 -1.98 1.44
CA PHE A 42 10.15 -2.65 0.13
C PHE A 42 8.72 -2.91 -0.38
N PRO A 43 7.76 -3.33 0.46
CA PRO A 43 6.37 -3.57 0.01
C PRO A 43 5.69 -2.34 -0.60
N SER A 44 6.15 -1.12 -0.28
CA SER A 44 5.62 0.12 -0.88
C SER A 44 5.84 0.16 -2.40
N GLY A 45 7.04 -0.22 -2.87
CA GLY A 45 7.33 -0.34 -4.31
C GLY A 45 6.46 -1.40 -4.99
N ILE A 46 6.26 -2.55 -4.35
CA ILE A 46 5.42 -3.63 -4.86
C ILE A 46 3.96 -3.17 -5.01
N ARG A 47 3.40 -2.46 -4.01
CA ARG A 47 2.04 -1.88 -4.11
C ARG A 47 1.89 -1.01 -5.35
N PHE A 48 2.85 -0.14 -5.57
CA PHE A 48 2.82 0.77 -6.70
C PHE A 48 2.84 0.02 -8.04
N VAL A 49 3.74 -0.95 -8.21
CA VAL A 49 3.84 -1.77 -9.42
C VAL A 49 2.56 -2.59 -9.65
N LEU A 50 2.02 -3.23 -8.62
CA LEU A 50 0.79 -4.03 -8.74
C LEU A 50 -0.40 -3.19 -9.22
N VAL A 51 -0.54 -1.95 -8.73
CA VAL A 51 -1.62 -1.06 -9.19
C VAL A 51 -1.37 -0.53 -10.61
N LEU A 52 -0.13 -0.29 -11.01
CA LEU A 52 0.18 0.08 -12.39
C LEU A 52 -0.19 -1.03 -13.38
N LEU A 53 0.09 -2.29 -13.01
CA LEU A 53 -0.14 -3.44 -13.88
C LEU A 53 -1.58 -3.97 -13.85
N ALA A 54 -2.19 -4.03 -12.67
CA ALA A 54 -3.47 -4.70 -12.45
C ALA A 54 -4.62 -3.79 -12.02
N LEU A 55 -4.39 -2.47 -11.93
CA LEU A 55 -5.41 -1.46 -11.62
C LEU A 55 -6.19 -1.78 -10.34
N GLU A 56 -7.53 -1.74 -10.44
CA GLU A 56 -8.42 -2.01 -9.30
C GLU A 56 -8.25 -3.43 -8.75
N SER A 57 -7.97 -4.41 -9.62
CA SER A 57 -7.72 -5.79 -9.16
C SER A 57 -6.42 -5.89 -8.35
N GLY A 58 -5.39 -5.13 -8.71
CA GLY A 58 -4.16 -5.00 -7.94
C GLY A 58 -4.41 -4.34 -6.58
N ALA A 59 -5.17 -3.24 -6.56
CA ALA A 59 -5.54 -2.54 -5.33
C ALA A 59 -6.34 -3.42 -4.37
N LEU A 60 -7.31 -4.18 -4.87
CA LEU A 60 -8.07 -5.15 -4.08
C LEU A 60 -7.17 -6.26 -3.53
N GLY A 61 -6.25 -6.78 -4.33
CA GLY A 61 -5.28 -7.79 -3.88
C GLY A 61 -4.38 -7.25 -2.77
N ILE A 62 -3.87 -6.03 -2.90
CA ILE A 62 -3.06 -5.37 -1.87
C ILE A 62 -3.87 -5.20 -0.58
N ALA A 63 -5.12 -4.72 -0.67
CA ALA A 63 -5.99 -4.58 0.49
C ALA A 63 -6.17 -5.92 1.21
N LEU A 64 -6.50 -7.00 0.50
CA LEU A 64 -6.67 -8.33 1.07
C LEU A 64 -5.38 -8.87 1.69
N GLY A 65 -4.24 -8.76 1.00
CA GLY A 65 -2.94 -9.20 1.52
C GLY A 65 -2.54 -8.44 2.78
N GLY A 66 -2.77 -7.11 2.80
CA GLY A 66 -2.53 -6.27 3.96
C GLY A 66 -3.44 -6.58 5.15
N ILE A 67 -4.74 -6.82 4.91
CA ILE A 67 -5.69 -7.23 5.95
C ILE A 67 -5.25 -8.54 6.60
N LEU A 68 -4.90 -9.53 5.78
CA LEU A 68 -4.44 -10.83 6.28
C LEU A 68 -3.17 -10.71 7.10
N TRP A 69 -2.19 -9.93 6.61
CA TRP A 69 -0.94 -9.67 7.32
C TRP A 69 -1.21 -9.05 8.69
N ILE A 70 -1.87 -7.89 8.74
CA ILE A 70 -2.10 -7.13 9.96
C ILE A 70 -2.91 -7.95 10.98
N TYR A 71 -3.91 -8.69 10.52
CA TYR A 71 -4.74 -9.51 11.40
C TYR A 71 -3.96 -10.67 12.02
N GLN A 72 -2.92 -11.18 11.35
CA GLN A 72 -2.06 -12.25 11.88
C GLN A 72 -0.96 -11.71 12.79
N ASP A 73 -0.38 -10.58 12.42
CA ASP A 73 0.77 -10.01 13.11
C ASP A 73 0.37 -9.20 14.34
N HIS A 74 -0.77 -8.50 14.26
CA HIS A 74 -1.32 -7.66 15.33
C HIS A 74 -2.77 -8.02 15.67
N PRO A 75 -3.06 -9.24 16.12
CA PRO A 75 -4.42 -9.68 16.45
C PRO A 75 -5.08 -8.85 17.57
N GLU A 76 -4.27 -8.24 18.45
CA GLU A 76 -4.70 -7.38 19.56
C GLU A 76 -5.38 -6.08 19.09
N LEU A 77 -5.05 -5.59 17.87
CA LEU A 77 -5.64 -4.37 17.31
C LEU A 77 -7.01 -4.63 16.66
N GLY A 78 -7.36 -5.88 16.48
CA GLY A 78 -8.66 -6.33 16.02
C GLY A 78 -8.90 -6.15 14.51
N LEU A 79 -9.99 -6.78 14.06
CA LEU A 79 -10.35 -6.81 12.63
C LEU A 79 -10.60 -5.42 12.04
N HIS A 80 -11.15 -4.49 12.81
CA HIS A 80 -11.43 -3.13 12.32
C HIS A 80 -10.15 -2.41 11.90
N PHE A 81 -9.10 -2.52 12.71
CA PHE A 81 -7.79 -1.95 12.40
C PHE A 81 -7.19 -2.56 11.13
N ALA A 82 -7.22 -3.89 11.02
CA ALA A 82 -6.72 -4.61 9.86
C ALA A 82 -7.46 -4.21 8.57
N LEU A 83 -8.79 -4.13 8.62
CA LEU A 83 -9.62 -3.73 7.47
C LEU A 83 -9.29 -2.31 6.99
N MET A 84 -9.25 -1.33 7.90
CA MET A 84 -8.99 0.06 7.53
C MET A 84 -7.58 0.24 6.99
N THR A 85 -6.57 -0.29 7.67
CA THR A 85 -5.18 -0.18 7.24
C THR A 85 -4.92 -0.89 5.91
N GLY A 86 -5.48 -2.10 5.71
CA GLY A 86 -5.39 -2.81 4.45
C GLY A 86 -6.12 -2.08 3.30
N CYS A 87 -7.29 -1.50 3.55
CA CYS A 87 -7.99 -0.66 2.58
C CYS A 87 -7.14 0.56 2.19
N ILE A 88 -6.56 1.26 3.15
CA ILE A 88 -5.67 2.40 2.89
C ILE A 88 -4.46 1.95 2.05
N ALA A 89 -3.86 0.80 2.37
CA ALA A 89 -2.74 0.25 1.63
C ALA A 89 -3.05 -0.01 0.15
N GLY A 90 -4.27 -0.48 -0.16
CA GLY A 90 -4.72 -0.71 -1.54
C GLY A 90 -5.19 0.56 -2.25
N LEU A 91 -5.89 1.46 -1.54
CA LEU A 91 -6.46 2.68 -2.13
C LEU A 91 -5.40 3.73 -2.44
N SER A 92 -4.38 3.90 -1.60
CA SER A 92 -3.37 4.96 -1.76
C SER A 92 -2.65 4.91 -3.12
N PRO A 93 -2.14 3.78 -3.64
CA PRO A 93 -1.54 3.75 -4.96
C PRO A 93 -2.55 3.94 -6.10
N LEU A 94 -3.80 3.48 -5.91
CA LEU A 94 -4.86 3.69 -6.90
C LEU A 94 -5.24 5.16 -7.01
N LEU A 95 -5.40 5.86 -5.89
CA LEU A 95 -5.64 7.30 -5.86
C LEU A 95 -4.47 8.09 -6.43
N ALA A 96 -3.23 7.74 -6.08
CA ALA A 96 -2.04 8.39 -6.64
C ALA A 96 -2.00 8.25 -8.17
N ARG A 97 -2.35 7.08 -8.70
CA ARG A 97 -2.47 6.86 -10.14
C ARG A 97 -3.56 7.73 -10.77
N GLN A 98 -4.76 7.79 -10.17
CA GLN A 98 -5.85 8.61 -10.70
C GLN A 98 -5.51 10.11 -10.68
N LEU A 99 -4.94 10.59 -9.57
CA LEU A 99 -4.49 11.98 -9.45
C LEU A 99 -3.38 12.31 -10.46
N SER A 100 -2.49 11.37 -10.73
CA SER A 100 -1.44 11.54 -11.75
C SER A 100 -2.03 11.71 -13.16
N VAL A 101 -3.06 10.95 -13.50
CA VAL A 101 -3.77 11.14 -14.79
C VAL A 101 -4.44 12.52 -14.85
N MET A 102 -5.07 12.95 -13.74
CA MET A 102 -5.79 14.24 -13.71
C MET A 102 -4.84 15.45 -13.74
N PHE A 103 -3.79 15.44 -12.93
CA PHE A 103 -2.94 16.62 -12.71
C PHE A 103 -1.68 16.65 -13.56
N LEU A 104 -1.15 15.48 -13.94
CA LEU A 104 0.05 15.39 -14.76
C LEU A 104 -0.25 15.14 -16.24
N GLY A 105 -1.52 15.03 -16.61
CA GLY A 105 -1.95 14.82 -17.99
C GLY A 105 -1.47 13.50 -18.59
N LEU A 106 -1.27 12.48 -17.77
CA LEU A 106 -0.75 11.18 -18.21
C LEU A 106 -1.83 10.37 -18.91
N ASP A 107 -1.41 9.58 -19.91
CA ASP A 107 -2.27 8.59 -20.51
C ASP A 107 -2.71 7.54 -19.48
N ARG A 108 -3.99 7.15 -19.52
CA ARG A 108 -4.56 6.13 -18.63
C ARG A 108 -3.85 4.79 -18.72
N GLU A 109 -3.24 4.49 -19.86
CA GLU A 109 -2.55 3.21 -20.09
C GLU A 109 -1.06 3.25 -19.73
N PHE A 110 -0.52 4.42 -19.37
CA PHE A 110 0.89 4.60 -19.00
C PHE A 110 1.87 4.01 -20.01
N LYS A 111 1.53 4.08 -21.31
CA LYS A 111 2.33 3.46 -22.39
C LYS A 111 3.75 4.04 -22.50
N VAL A 112 3.88 5.32 -22.23
CA VAL A 112 5.17 6.00 -22.29
C VAL A 112 5.34 6.83 -21.02
N VAL A 113 6.15 6.36 -20.11
CA VAL A 113 6.43 7.05 -18.85
C VAL A 113 7.93 7.40 -18.80
N SER A 114 8.22 8.70 -18.78
CA SER A 114 9.62 9.13 -18.60
C SER A 114 10.09 8.87 -17.15
N PRO A 115 11.41 8.72 -16.90
CA PRO A 115 11.93 8.56 -15.54
C PRO A 115 11.50 9.69 -14.59
N MET A 116 11.45 10.93 -15.11
CA MET A 116 10.97 12.09 -14.33
C MET A 116 9.50 11.98 -13.96
N THR A 117 8.67 11.47 -14.88
CA THR A 117 7.24 11.22 -14.63
C THR A 117 7.06 10.13 -13.58
N LEU A 118 7.84 9.06 -13.67
CA LEU A 118 7.83 7.98 -12.67
C LEU A 118 8.20 8.51 -11.28
N LEU A 119 9.22 9.34 -11.18
CA LEU A 119 9.60 10.00 -9.94
C LEU A 119 8.45 10.84 -9.35
N LYS A 120 7.80 11.67 -10.17
CA LYS A 120 6.66 12.49 -9.72
C LYS A 120 5.50 11.63 -9.18
N ILE A 121 5.15 10.55 -9.88
CA ILE A 121 4.09 9.64 -9.46
C ILE A 121 4.47 8.93 -8.16
N SER A 122 5.73 8.48 -8.04
CA SER A 122 6.24 7.83 -6.83
C SER A 122 6.22 8.75 -5.61
N LEU A 123 6.61 10.02 -5.78
CA LEU A 123 6.52 11.04 -4.74
C LEU A 123 5.08 11.31 -4.33
N LEU A 124 4.18 11.46 -5.31
CA LEU A 124 2.75 11.64 -5.04
C LEU A 124 2.18 10.45 -4.27
N PHE A 125 2.52 9.23 -4.69
CA PHE A 125 2.11 8.01 -3.99
C PHE A 125 2.65 7.96 -2.56
N ALA A 126 3.94 8.22 -2.36
CA ALA A 126 4.57 8.18 -1.04
C ALA A 126 3.91 9.19 -0.09
N THR A 127 3.71 10.43 -0.56
CA THR A 127 3.05 11.49 0.22
C THR A 127 1.62 11.12 0.57
N LEU A 128 0.85 10.66 -0.41
CA LEU A 128 -0.55 10.29 -0.19
C LEU A 128 -0.69 9.08 0.74
N SER A 129 0.17 8.07 0.56
CA SER A 129 0.19 6.89 1.43
C SER A 129 0.53 7.26 2.87
N ALA A 130 1.57 8.05 3.08
CA ALA A 130 1.96 8.52 4.41
C ALA A 130 0.84 9.35 5.06
N PHE A 131 0.26 10.30 4.32
CA PHE A 131 -0.82 11.14 4.81
C PHE A 131 -2.04 10.31 5.26
N LEU A 132 -2.49 9.36 4.43
CA LEU A 132 -3.67 8.54 4.75
C LEU A 132 -3.43 7.63 5.96
N HIS A 133 -2.23 7.02 6.08
CA HIS A 133 -1.89 6.20 7.25
C HIS A 133 -1.77 7.06 8.51
N GLN A 134 -1.11 8.21 8.44
CA GLN A 134 -0.98 9.11 9.59
C GLN A 134 -2.33 9.66 10.04
N LEU A 135 -3.20 10.03 9.11
CA LEU A 135 -4.57 10.45 9.44
C LEU A 135 -5.34 9.33 10.15
N TRP A 136 -5.21 8.11 9.68
CA TRP A 136 -5.83 6.93 10.31
C TRP A 136 -5.27 6.69 11.72
N PHE A 137 -3.96 6.68 11.90
CA PHE A 137 -3.33 6.48 13.20
C PHE A 137 -3.65 7.61 14.18
N TYR A 138 -3.75 8.83 13.69
CA TYR A 138 -4.20 9.97 14.49
C TYR A 138 -5.63 9.78 15.03
N THR A 139 -6.56 9.30 14.21
CA THR A 139 -7.95 9.02 14.66
C THR A 139 -8.04 7.94 15.74
N LEU A 140 -7.03 7.09 15.84
CA LEU A 140 -6.91 6.04 16.86
C LEU A 140 -6.13 6.47 18.10
N GLY A 141 -5.61 7.69 18.13
CA GLY A 141 -4.75 8.17 19.24
C GLY A 141 -3.37 7.50 19.30
N LEU A 142 -2.96 6.80 18.22
CA LEU A 142 -1.66 6.12 18.18
C LEU A 142 -0.49 7.06 17.92
N THR A 143 -0.74 8.29 17.47
CA THR A 143 0.30 9.28 17.12
C THR A 143 0.69 10.20 18.28
N GLU A 144 -0.12 10.34 19.32
CA GLU A 144 0.18 11.21 20.45
C GLU A 144 1.38 10.75 21.28
N SER A 145 1.65 9.45 21.33
CA SER A 145 2.79 8.89 22.05
C SER A 145 4.17 9.22 21.44
N TRP A 146 4.20 9.75 20.23
CA TRP A 146 5.41 9.98 19.43
C TRP A 146 5.95 11.42 19.51
N LEU A 147 5.08 12.39 19.78
CA LEU A 147 5.45 13.80 19.90
C LEU A 147 5.90 14.15 21.32
N LEU A 148 5.70 13.26 22.30
CA LEU A 148 5.97 13.49 23.72
C LEU A 148 7.10 12.63 24.28
N SER A 149 7.70 11.77 23.50
CA SER A 149 8.91 11.00 23.83
C SER A 149 10.13 11.49 23.05
#